data_1179d4194b9042d1db03d7058f8c1fbc
#
_entry.id   1179d4194b9042d1db03d7058f8c1fbc
#
_cell.length_a   1.000
_cell.length_b   1.000
_cell.length_c   1.000
_cell.angle_alpha   90.00
_cell.angle_beta   90.00
_cell.angle_gamma   90.00
#
_symmetry.space_group_name_H-M   'P 1'
#
loop_
_entity.id
_entity.type
_entity.pdbx_description
1 polymer ?
#
loop_
_entity_poly.entity_id
_entity_poly.type
_entity_poly.pdbx_seq_one_letter_code
_entity_poly.pdbx_strand_id
1 'polypeptide(L)'
;VDALGGVIGRLADATAIQKRILNASRGPAVWALRAQTDKRQYSRQMLQLLQHTPNLALREAMVTGLNIEGDPTGGGESWDPSQGPVAQITGVCTYFGSVYNAKAVVLTAGTFLGGRIWVGHQSMAAGRAGEQAAEGLTEALQQLGFHTDRLKTGTPARVDRRSIALDQLEEQPSDAADRFFSFDPAAWASGEQMSCHLTRTTATTHQLIRDNLHLTAIYGGVIDSKGPRYCPSIEDKIVRFADKDSHQIFLEPEGRDTPEIYVQGFSTGLPEPIQLQLLRSLPGLEQCVMLRPAYSVDYDYLPATQLLPSLETKRVGG
;
A
#
# COMPACT_ATOMS: atom_id res chain seq x y z
N VAL A 1 -0.79 -17.76 6.58
CA VAL A 1 -1.35 -17.61 5.21
C VAL A 1 -0.93 -18.79 4.35
N ASP A 2 0.37 -19.07 4.18
CA ASP A 2 0.90 -20.15 3.34
C ASP A 2 0.35 -21.54 3.74
N ALA A 3 0.41 -21.90 5.04
CA ALA A 3 -0.11 -23.16 5.56
C ALA A 3 -1.63 -23.38 5.35
N LEU A 4 -2.38 -22.34 5.00
CA LEU A 4 -3.80 -22.37 4.64
C LEU A 4 -4.02 -22.36 3.12
N GLY A 5 -2.97 -22.55 2.32
CA GLY A 5 -3.03 -22.53 0.85
C GLY A 5 -2.89 -21.14 0.21
N GLY A 6 -2.55 -20.11 1.00
CA GLY A 6 -2.32 -18.76 0.47
C GLY A 6 -1.06 -18.69 -0.39
N VAL A 7 -1.11 -17.96 -1.50
CA VAL A 7 -0.06 -18.00 -2.53
C VAL A 7 0.95 -16.85 -2.47
N ILE A 8 0.73 -15.87 -1.58
CA ILE A 8 1.59 -14.67 -1.49
C ILE A 8 3.05 -15.06 -1.21
N GLY A 9 3.29 -15.97 -0.24
CA GLY A 9 4.63 -16.43 0.12
C GLY A 9 5.34 -17.14 -1.03
N ARG A 10 4.62 -18.04 -1.71
CA ARG A 10 5.15 -18.79 -2.87
C ARG A 10 5.57 -17.87 -4.01
N LEU A 11 4.73 -16.89 -4.34
CA LEU A 11 5.05 -15.93 -5.40
C LEU A 11 6.12 -14.93 -4.98
N ALA A 12 6.15 -14.54 -3.71
CA ALA A 12 7.23 -13.71 -3.18
C ALA A 12 8.58 -14.44 -3.30
N ASP A 13 8.64 -15.73 -2.98
CA ASP A 13 9.85 -16.54 -3.14
C ASP A 13 10.26 -16.67 -4.61
N ALA A 14 9.31 -16.97 -5.49
CA ALA A 14 9.57 -17.16 -6.93
C ALA A 14 10.03 -15.88 -7.64
N THR A 15 9.66 -14.71 -7.13
CA THR A 15 9.94 -13.41 -7.78
C THR A 15 10.88 -12.51 -6.99
N ALA A 16 11.42 -13.01 -5.88
CA ALA A 16 12.36 -12.26 -5.05
C ALA A 16 13.63 -11.88 -5.83
N ILE A 17 14.03 -10.62 -5.69
CA ILE A 17 15.29 -10.09 -6.21
C ILE A 17 16.26 -9.73 -5.08
N GLN A 18 15.76 -9.59 -3.85
CA GLN A 18 16.55 -9.46 -2.63
C GLN A 18 15.76 -10.02 -1.45
N LYS A 19 16.43 -10.71 -0.52
CA LYS A 19 15.85 -11.18 0.74
C LYS A 19 16.74 -10.78 1.92
N ARG A 20 16.10 -10.26 2.98
CA ARG A 20 16.82 -9.90 4.23
C ARG A 20 15.98 -10.18 5.46
N ILE A 21 16.66 -10.51 6.56
CA ILE A 21 16.04 -10.56 7.88
C ILE A 21 16.07 -9.15 8.49
N LEU A 22 14.90 -8.63 8.77
CA LEU A 22 14.73 -7.39 9.51
C LEU A 22 14.91 -7.64 11.01
N ASN A 23 15.36 -6.61 11.73
CA ASN A 23 15.57 -6.63 13.18
C ASN A 23 16.56 -7.71 13.67
N ALA A 24 17.51 -8.14 12.84
CA ALA A 24 18.48 -9.17 13.18
C ALA A 24 19.27 -8.87 14.48
N SER A 25 19.54 -7.60 14.76
CA SER A 25 20.24 -7.15 15.99
C SER A 25 19.37 -7.19 17.26
N ARG A 26 18.05 -7.38 17.15
CA ARG A 26 17.10 -7.33 18.28
C ARG A 26 16.70 -8.69 18.84
N GLY A 27 17.23 -9.76 18.27
CA GLY A 27 16.98 -11.13 18.68
C GLY A 27 15.85 -11.83 17.92
N PRO A 28 15.81 -13.18 17.98
CA PRO A 28 14.97 -14.02 17.13
C PRO A 28 13.47 -13.77 17.23
N ALA A 29 12.98 -13.34 18.40
CA ALA A 29 11.56 -13.12 18.64
C ALA A 29 10.95 -12.02 17.73
N VAL A 30 11.77 -11.12 17.19
CA VAL A 30 11.32 -10.02 16.32
C VAL A 30 11.95 -10.08 14.91
N TRP A 31 12.61 -11.18 14.58
CA TRP A 31 13.10 -11.40 13.22
C TRP A 31 11.93 -11.53 12.26
N ALA A 32 12.03 -10.82 11.14
CA ALA A 32 11.04 -10.89 10.08
C ALA A 32 11.74 -10.97 8.73
N LEU A 33 11.41 -11.98 7.94
CA LEU A 33 11.88 -12.07 6.56
C LEU A 33 11.19 -10.97 5.72
N ARG A 34 11.99 -10.23 4.96
CA ARG A 34 11.53 -9.29 3.95
C ARG A 34 12.09 -9.69 2.59
N ALA A 35 11.28 -9.67 1.56
CA ALA A 35 11.72 -9.78 0.18
C ALA A 35 11.40 -8.50 -0.60
N GLN A 36 12.39 -8.06 -1.39
CA GLN A 36 12.13 -7.21 -2.54
C GLN A 36 11.79 -8.11 -3.71
N THR A 37 10.63 -7.91 -4.32
CA THR A 37 10.18 -8.73 -5.45
C THR A 37 10.28 -7.96 -6.76
N ASP A 38 10.49 -8.65 -7.87
CA ASP A 38 10.28 -8.08 -9.19
C ASP A 38 8.79 -7.81 -9.39
N LYS A 39 8.43 -6.54 -9.36
CA LYS A 39 7.03 -6.09 -9.35
C LYS A 39 6.24 -6.58 -10.57
N ARG A 40 6.86 -6.56 -11.75
CA ARG A 40 6.19 -6.98 -13.00
C ARG A 40 6.02 -8.48 -13.06
N GLN A 41 7.06 -9.22 -12.65
CA GLN A 41 6.99 -10.68 -12.61
C GLN A 41 5.99 -11.17 -11.57
N TYR A 42 5.97 -10.56 -10.38
CA TYR A 42 4.98 -10.88 -9.34
C TYR A 42 3.54 -10.71 -9.85
N SER A 43 3.22 -9.55 -10.43
CA SER A 43 1.88 -9.28 -10.97
C SER A 43 1.50 -10.27 -12.08
N ARG A 44 2.43 -10.56 -12.99
CA ARG A 44 2.19 -11.49 -14.10
C ARG A 44 1.95 -12.91 -13.61
N GLN A 45 2.78 -13.40 -12.70
CA GLN A 45 2.65 -14.76 -12.15
C GLN A 45 1.38 -14.90 -11.30
N MET A 46 1.03 -13.88 -10.52
CA MET A 46 -0.22 -13.86 -9.77
C MET A 46 -1.43 -13.93 -10.71
N LEU A 47 -1.45 -13.11 -11.77
CA LEU A 47 -2.52 -13.13 -12.76
C LEU A 47 -2.65 -14.50 -13.43
N GLN A 48 -1.53 -15.09 -13.86
CA GLN A 48 -1.52 -16.43 -14.46
C GLN A 48 -2.08 -17.49 -13.50
N LEU A 49 -1.66 -17.46 -12.23
CA LEU A 49 -2.16 -18.39 -11.22
C LEU A 49 -3.65 -18.24 -11.02
N LEU A 50 -4.16 -17.02 -10.89
CA LEU A 50 -5.60 -16.76 -10.72
C LEU A 50 -6.41 -17.24 -11.95
N GLN A 51 -5.92 -16.95 -13.16
CA GLN A 51 -6.59 -17.38 -14.41
C GLN A 51 -6.68 -18.89 -14.57
N HIS A 52 -5.73 -19.64 -14.00
CA HIS A 52 -5.71 -21.11 -14.06
C HIS A 52 -6.33 -21.78 -12.81
N THR A 53 -6.81 -21.01 -11.85
CA THR A 53 -7.45 -21.54 -10.65
C THR A 53 -8.86 -22.07 -10.98
N PRO A 54 -9.16 -23.36 -10.76
CA PRO A 54 -10.48 -23.90 -11.02
C PRO A 54 -11.57 -23.17 -10.24
N ASN A 55 -12.74 -23.00 -10.85
CA ASN A 55 -13.90 -22.33 -10.27
C ASN A 55 -13.70 -20.86 -9.89
N LEU A 56 -12.64 -20.22 -10.38
CA LEU A 56 -12.38 -18.79 -10.22
C LEU A 56 -12.58 -18.06 -11.56
N ALA A 57 -13.49 -17.09 -11.59
CA ALA A 57 -13.70 -16.22 -12.74
C ALA A 57 -13.23 -14.79 -12.40
N LEU A 58 -12.27 -14.28 -13.17
CA LEU A 58 -11.86 -12.88 -13.08
C LEU A 58 -12.80 -12.00 -13.93
N ARG A 59 -13.27 -10.92 -13.36
CA ARG A 59 -14.10 -9.92 -14.04
C ARG A 59 -13.56 -8.53 -13.75
N GLU A 60 -13.35 -7.74 -14.77
CA GLU A 60 -13.00 -6.33 -14.66
C GLU A 60 -14.29 -5.50 -14.67
N ALA A 61 -14.62 -4.93 -13.52
CA ALA A 61 -15.80 -4.08 -13.39
C ALA A 61 -15.65 -3.16 -12.16
N MET A 62 -16.20 -1.96 -12.24
CA MET A 62 -16.32 -1.07 -11.09
C MET A 62 -17.58 -1.44 -10.31
N VAL A 63 -17.41 -1.93 -9.09
CA VAL A 63 -18.54 -2.19 -8.17
C VAL A 63 -18.92 -0.88 -7.49
N THR A 64 -20.20 -0.52 -7.60
CA THR A 64 -20.77 0.73 -7.06
C THR A 64 -21.84 0.51 -6.02
N GLY A 65 -22.27 -0.74 -5.80
CA GLY A 65 -23.32 -1.03 -4.84
C GLY A 65 -23.37 -2.50 -4.43
N LEU A 66 -24.14 -2.74 -3.38
CA LEU A 66 -24.41 -4.06 -2.83
C LEU A 66 -25.89 -4.37 -2.92
N ASN A 67 -26.26 -5.59 -3.32
CA ASN A 67 -27.62 -6.09 -3.25
C ASN A 67 -27.82 -6.83 -1.93
N ILE A 68 -28.87 -6.49 -1.22
CA ILE A 68 -29.19 -7.09 0.09
C ILE A 68 -30.68 -7.44 0.16
N GLU A 69 -31.02 -8.44 0.97
CA GLU A 69 -32.36 -8.72 1.48
C GLU A 69 -32.42 -8.35 2.95
N GLY A 70 -33.55 -7.78 3.37
CA GLY A 70 -33.75 -7.25 4.73
C GLY A 70 -33.46 -5.75 4.80
N ASP A 71 -33.60 -5.20 5.99
CA ASP A 71 -33.32 -3.79 6.26
C ASP A 71 -32.14 -3.64 7.23
N PRO A 72 -30.93 -3.35 6.72
CA PRO A 72 -29.73 -3.20 7.57
C PRO A 72 -29.79 -1.93 8.44
N THR A 73 -30.70 -0.99 8.13
CA THR A 73 -30.94 0.21 8.93
C THR A 73 -32.06 -0.03 9.97
N GLY A 74 -32.78 -1.13 9.83
CA GLY A 74 -33.85 -1.56 10.74
C GLY A 74 -33.33 -1.71 12.17
N GLY A 75 -34.15 -1.18 13.11
CA GLY A 75 -33.78 -1.17 14.53
C GLY A 75 -33.18 0.13 15.04
N GLY A 76 -32.71 1.04 14.16
CA GLY A 76 -32.19 2.35 14.58
C GLY A 76 -31.13 2.22 15.68
N GLU A 77 -31.20 3.07 16.70
CA GLU A 77 -30.33 3.04 17.89
C GLU A 77 -30.56 1.80 18.78
N SER A 78 -31.66 1.07 18.60
CA SER A 78 -32.02 -0.10 19.40
C SER A 78 -31.49 -1.44 18.85
N TRP A 79 -30.81 -1.46 17.71
CA TRP A 79 -30.25 -2.68 17.16
C TRP A 79 -29.12 -3.24 18.05
N ASP A 80 -29.29 -4.48 18.50
CA ASP A 80 -28.32 -5.20 19.32
C ASP A 80 -27.46 -6.14 18.45
N PRO A 81 -26.16 -5.86 18.30
CA PRO A 81 -25.24 -6.70 17.52
C PRO A 81 -25.18 -8.16 17.98
N SER A 82 -25.59 -8.47 19.22
CA SER A 82 -25.58 -9.85 19.73
C SER A 82 -26.68 -10.72 19.10
N GLN A 83 -27.70 -10.10 18.49
CA GLN A 83 -28.78 -10.82 17.80
C GLN A 83 -28.39 -11.25 16.36
N GLY A 84 -27.22 -10.86 15.91
CA GLY A 84 -26.73 -11.17 14.57
C GLY A 84 -27.14 -10.15 13.50
N PRO A 85 -26.80 -10.42 12.22
CA PRO A 85 -27.13 -9.55 11.10
C PRO A 85 -28.64 -9.40 10.90
N VAL A 86 -29.06 -8.21 10.52
CA VAL A 86 -30.50 -7.88 10.23
C VAL A 86 -30.80 -7.90 8.74
N ALA A 87 -29.78 -8.05 7.92
CA ALA A 87 -29.88 -8.18 6.47
C ALA A 87 -28.86 -9.19 5.94
N GLN A 88 -29.08 -9.68 4.74
CA GLN A 88 -28.22 -10.65 4.07
C GLN A 88 -27.76 -10.13 2.72
N ILE A 89 -26.47 -10.30 2.42
CA ILE A 89 -25.94 -10.01 1.09
C ILE A 89 -26.52 -10.98 0.06
N THR A 90 -26.88 -10.47 -1.12
CA THR A 90 -27.34 -11.29 -2.25
C THR A 90 -26.50 -11.06 -3.51
N GLY A 91 -25.62 -10.06 -3.52
CA GLY A 91 -24.74 -9.78 -4.64
C GLY A 91 -24.18 -8.37 -4.67
N VAL A 92 -23.63 -8.02 -5.82
CA VAL A 92 -23.04 -6.69 -6.09
C VAL A 92 -23.59 -6.11 -7.39
N CYS A 93 -23.66 -4.78 -7.45
CA CYS A 93 -23.99 -4.02 -8.66
C CYS A 93 -22.76 -3.31 -9.19
N THR A 94 -22.63 -3.23 -10.51
CA THR A 94 -21.55 -2.51 -11.18
C THR A 94 -22.02 -1.20 -11.76
N TYR A 95 -21.07 -0.32 -12.07
CA TYR A 95 -21.32 1.00 -12.65
C TYR A 95 -22.16 0.95 -13.94
N PHE A 96 -21.96 -0.05 -14.78
CA PHE A 96 -22.71 -0.24 -16.03
C PHE A 96 -23.99 -1.10 -15.86
N GLY A 97 -24.45 -1.33 -14.62
CA GLY A 97 -25.72 -1.98 -14.34
C GLY A 97 -25.71 -3.51 -14.35
N SER A 98 -24.54 -4.16 -14.49
CA SER A 98 -24.46 -5.61 -14.32
C SER A 98 -24.63 -5.97 -12.85
N VAL A 99 -25.33 -7.09 -12.60
CA VAL A 99 -25.53 -7.66 -11.27
C VAL A 99 -24.86 -9.02 -11.18
N TYR A 100 -24.05 -9.21 -10.14
CA TYR A 100 -23.45 -10.50 -9.82
C TYR A 100 -24.06 -11.02 -8.52
N ASN A 101 -24.87 -12.08 -8.61
CA ASN A 101 -25.43 -12.72 -7.43
C ASN A 101 -24.37 -13.51 -6.68
N ALA A 102 -24.33 -13.39 -5.37
CA ALA A 102 -23.38 -14.09 -4.51
C ALA A 102 -23.99 -14.34 -3.14
N LYS A 103 -23.63 -15.45 -2.50
CA LYS A 103 -24.02 -15.78 -1.12
C LYS A 103 -23.14 -15.06 -0.11
N ALA A 104 -21.96 -14.64 -0.51
CA ALA A 104 -21.01 -13.90 0.31
C ALA A 104 -20.19 -12.93 -0.56
N VAL A 105 -19.77 -11.81 0.02
CA VAL A 105 -18.95 -10.79 -0.64
C VAL A 105 -17.79 -10.39 0.27
N VAL A 106 -16.57 -10.43 -0.25
CA VAL A 106 -15.37 -10.00 0.47
C VAL A 106 -14.89 -8.67 -0.12
N LEU A 107 -14.95 -7.61 0.66
CA LEU A 107 -14.48 -6.28 0.28
C LEU A 107 -12.98 -6.13 0.58
N THR A 108 -12.17 -5.96 -0.46
CA THR A 108 -10.70 -5.81 -0.37
C THR A 108 -10.19 -4.61 -1.16
N ALA A 109 -10.92 -3.49 -1.08
CA ALA A 109 -10.72 -2.31 -1.92
C ALA A 109 -9.37 -1.57 -1.69
N GLY A 110 -8.68 -1.82 -0.58
CA GLY A 110 -7.39 -1.18 -0.29
C GLY A 110 -7.49 0.34 -0.30
N THR A 111 -6.60 1.00 -1.04
CA THR A 111 -6.57 2.48 -1.16
C THR A 111 -7.56 3.03 -2.21
N PHE A 112 -8.38 2.16 -2.83
CA PHE A 112 -9.26 2.57 -3.92
C PHE A 112 -10.63 3.08 -3.46
N LEU A 113 -11.11 2.66 -2.28
CA LEU A 113 -12.43 3.07 -1.77
C LEU A 113 -12.45 4.58 -1.48
N GLY A 114 -13.18 5.34 -2.29
CA GLY A 114 -13.20 6.80 -2.22
C GLY A 114 -11.80 7.43 -2.29
N GLY A 115 -10.87 6.76 -2.98
CA GLY A 115 -9.45 7.10 -3.01
C GLY A 115 -9.16 8.41 -3.72
N ARG A 116 -8.24 9.21 -3.18
CA ARG A 116 -7.78 10.48 -3.76
C ARG A 116 -6.29 10.63 -3.55
N ILE A 117 -5.55 10.80 -4.63
CA ILE A 117 -4.10 11.07 -4.57
C ILE A 117 -3.83 12.57 -4.53
N TRP A 118 -2.75 12.93 -3.83
CA TRP A 118 -2.34 14.31 -3.56
C TRP A 118 -0.86 14.53 -3.83
N VAL A 119 -0.56 15.61 -4.55
CA VAL A 119 0.79 16.16 -4.75
C VAL A 119 0.71 17.65 -4.43
N GLY A 120 1.30 18.07 -3.33
CA GLY A 120 1.00 19.39 -2.76
C GLY A 120 -0.47 19.51 -2.38
N HIS A 121 -1.12 20.60 -2.80
CA HIS A 121 -2.55 20.85 -2.62
C HIS A 121 -3.39 20.37 -3.84
N GLN A 122 -2.77 19.84 -4.87
CA GLN A 122 -3.48 19.30 -6.04
C GLN A 122 -3.88 17.85 -5.81
N SER A 123 -5.05 17.48 -6.26
CA SER A 123 -5.56 16.13 -6.09
C SER A 123 -6.34 15.63 -7.30
N MET A 124 -6.44 14.30 -7.39
CA MET A 124 -7.31 13.62 -8.34
C MET A 124 -7.90 12.36 -7.71
N ALA A 125 -9.11 11.97 -8.14
CA ALA A 125 -9.73 10.71 -7.73
C ALA A 125 -8.93 9.54 -8.33
N ALA A 126 -8.28 8.78 -7.47
CA ALA A 126 -7.50 7.60 -7.84
C ALA A 126 -7.14 6.80 -6.58
N GLY A 127 -7.11 5.48 -6.67
CA GLY A 127 -6.57 4.62 -5.62
C GLY A 127 -5.06 4.46 -5.73
N ARG A 128 -4.52 4.60 -6.95
CA ARG A 128 -3.10 4.61 -7.31
C ARG A 128 -2.92 5.44 -8.58
N ALA A 129 -1.76 6.07 -8.77
CA ALA A 129 -1.50 6.87 -9.96
C ALA A 129 -1.74 6.07 -11.25
N GLY A 130 -2.63 6.56 -12.11
CA GLY A 130 -3.06 5.92 -13.35
C GLY A 130 -4.20 4.90 -13.18
N GLU A 131 -4.75 4.71 -11.97
CA GLU A 131 -5.85 3.77 -11.70
C GLU A 131 -6.99 4.50 -10.99
N GLN A 132 -8.20 4.35 -11.51
CA GLN A 132 -9.40 5.03 -11.01
C GLN A 132 -9.74 4.61 -9.57
N ALA A 133 -10.32 5.53 -8.80
CA ALA A 133 -10.90 5.22 -7.50
C ALA A 133 -12.19 4.39 -7.66
N ALA A 134 -12.54 3.63 -6.62
CA ALA A 134 -13.86 3.02 -6.51
C ALA A 134 -14.84 4.07 -5.96
N GLU A 135 -15.59 4.68 -6.85
CA GLU A 135 -16.60 5.69 -6.52
C GLU A 135 -18.00 5.06 -6.39
N GLY A 136 -18.85 5.63 -5.54
CA GLY A 136 -20.21 5.18 -5.29
C GLY A 136 -20.35 4.07 -4.25
N LEU A 137 -19.33 3.24 -4.05
CA LEU A 137 -19.39 2.12 -3.10
C LEU A 137 -19.35 2.58 -1.64
N THR A 138 -18.62 3.65 -1.33
CA THR A 138 -18.62 4.25 0.03
C THR A 138 -20.02 4.72 0.40
N GLU A 139 -20.66 5.47 -0.47
CA GLU A 139 -22.00 6.00 -0.27
C GLU A 139 -23.02 4.85 -0.11
N ALA A 140 -22.90 3.81 -0.92
CA ALA A 140 -23.74 2.62 -0.80
C ALA A 140 -23.56 1.94 0.57
N LEU A 141 -22.32 1.79 1.06
CA LEU A 141 -22.05 1.24 2.39
C LEU A 141 -22.62 2.13 3.51
N GLN A 142 -22.50 3.45 3.39
CA GLN A 142 -23.06 4.39 4.37
C GLN A 142 -24.59 4.33 4.40
N GLN A 143 -25.25 4.20 3.25
CA GLN A 143 -26.71 4.00 3.17
C GLN A 143 -27.16 2.71 3.86
N LEU A 144 -26.31 1.69 3.91
CA LEU A 144 -26.54 0.45 4.66
C LEU A 144 -26.23 0.59 6.16
N GLY A 145 -25.89 1.78 6.64
CA GLY A 145 -25.60 2.08 8.04
C GLY A 145 -24.19 1.74 8.50
N PHE A 146 -23.24 1.48 7.56
CA PHE A 146 -21.84 1.35 7.92
C PHE A 146 -21.22 2.72 8.18
N HIS A 147 -20.44 2.79 9.24
CA HIS A 147 -19.58 3.94 9.51
C HIS A 147 -18.30 3.81 8.70
N THR A 148 -17.92 4.88 8.01
CA THR A 148 -16.63 4.99 7.32
C THR A 148 -15.80 6.10 7.95
N ASP A 149 -14.50 5.96 7.90
CA ASP A 149 -13.52 6.98 8.30
C ASP A 149 -12.41 7.02 7.26
N ARG A 150 -11.46 7.96 7.36
CA ARG A 150 -10.42 8.13 6.35
C ARG A 150 -9.04 7.81 6.91
N LEU A 151 -8.25 7.09 6.10
CA LEU A 151 -6.83 6.85 6.32
C LEU A 151 -5.99 7.49 5.23
N LYS A 152 -4.76 7.85 5.57
CA LYS A 152 -3.78 8.39 4.64
C LYS A 152 -2.55 7.51 4.61
N THR A 153 -2.08 7.15 3.44
CA THR A 153 -0.77 6.55 3.20
C THR A 153 -0.03 7.32 2.10
N GLY A 154 1.08 6.80 1.64
CA GLY A 154 1.84 7.43 0.54
C GLY A 154 2.82 6.47 -0.11
N THR A 155 3.29 6.87 -1.27
CA THR A 155 4.36 6.18 -2.00
C THR A 155 5.48 7.16 -2.30
N PRO A 156 6.76 6.75 -2.23
CA PRO A 156 7.89 7.59 -2.61
C PRO A 156 8.02 7.72 -4.13
N ALA A 157 8.86 8.64 -4.54
CA ALA A 157 9.24 8.80 -5.94
C ALA A 157 9.96 7.57 -6.49
N ARG A 158 9.94 7.43 -7.82
CA ARG A 158 10.83 6.53 -8.57
C ARG A 158 11.84 7.36 -9.32
N VAL A 159 13.08 6.91 -9.25
CA VAL A 159 14.21 7.56 -9.92
C VAL A 159 14.89 6.60 -10.89
N ASP A 160 15.57 7.14 -11.88
CA ASP A 160 16.31 6.36 -12.87
C ASP A 160 17.65 5.89 -12.28
N ARG A 161 17.87 4.58 -12.20
CA ARG A 161 19.11 3.96 -11.73
C ARG A 161 20.36 4.52 -12.41
N ARG A 162 20.26 4.85 -13.70
CA ARG A 162 21.37 5.35 -14.53
C ARG A 162 21.84 6.75 -14.12
N SER A 163 21.02 7.46 -13.34
CA SER A 163 21.30 8.82 -12.86
C SER A 163 21.73 8.86 -11.38
N ILE A 164 22.01 7.71 -10.76
CA ILE A 164 22.41 7.57 -9.37
C ILE A 164 23.89 7.15 -9.32
N ALA A 165 24.68 7.77 -8.46
CA ALA A 165 26.06 7.39 -8.17
C ALA A 165 26.09 6.22 -7.18
N LEU A 166 25.66 5.01 -7.61
CA LEU A 166 25.55 3.83 -6.74
C LEU A 166 26.88 3.38 -6.14
N ASP A 167 27.98 3.62 -6.84
CA ASP A 167 29.34 3.31 -6.41
C ASP A 167 29.80 4.12 -5.17
N GLN A 168 29.12 5.21 -4.86
CA GLN A 168 29.36 6.03 -3.68
C GLN A 168 28.48 5.64 -2.48
N LEU A 169 27.59 4.69 -2.65
CA LEU A 169 26.58 4.32 -1.64
C LEU A 169 26.89 2.95 -1.03
N GLU A 170 26.47 2.77 0.22
CA GLU A 170 26.58 1.49 0.91
C GLU A 170 25.67 0.46 0.26
N GLU A 171 26.29 -0.60 -0.29
CA GLU A 171 25.59 -1.71 -0.88
C GLU A 171 24.90 -2.57 0.20
N GLN A 172 23.68 -2.97 -0.06
CA GLN A 172 22.84 -3.79 0.81
C GLN A 172 22.47 -5.09 0.07
N PRO A 173 23.36 -6.11 0.06
CA PRO A 173 23.08 -7.38 -0.61
C PRO A 173 22.02 -8.20 0.14
N SER A 174 21.53 -9.26 -0.48
CA SER A 174 20.75 -10.29 0.18
C SER A 174 21.53 -10.95 1.30
N ASP A 175 20.82 -11.46 2.31
CA ASP A 175 21.42 -12.32 3.34
C ASP A 175 21.94 -13.62 2.67
N ALA A 176 23.07 -14.12 3.16
CA ALA A 176 23.72 -15.31 2.61
C ALA A 176 22.92 -16.61 2.84
N ALA A 177 22.01 -16.63 3.79
CA ALA A 177 21.23 -17.82 4.10
C ALA A 177 19.96 -17.86 3.25
N ASP A 178 19.73 -18.97 2.56
CA ASP A 178 18.46 -19.23 1.88
C ASP A 178 17.34 -19.35 2.88
N ARG A 179 16.42 -18.37 2.83
CA ARG A 179 15.21 -18.33 3.64
C ARG A 179 14.01 -18.08 2.75
N PHE A 180 12.91 -18.74 3.06
CA PHE A 180 11.72 -18.72 2.22
C PHE A 180 10.49 -18.38 3.05
N PHE A 181 9.49 -17.78 2.42
CA PHE A 181 8.18 -17.50 3.02
C PHE A 181 7.30 -18.73 3.01
N SER A 182 7.43 -19.54 1.94
CA SER A 182 6.63 -20.75 1.80
C SER A 182 7.23 -21.92 2.54
N PHE A 183 6.38 -22.74 3.16
CA PHE A 183 6.74 -24.04 3.73
C PHE A 183 6.89 -25.13 2.67
N ASP A 184 6.43 -24.88 1.43
CA ASP A 184 6.53 -25.82 0.32
C ASP A 184 7.89 -25.72 -0.37
N PRO A 185 8.77 -26.76 -0.27
CA PRO A 185 10.08 -26.74 -0.93
C PRO A 185 10.00 -26.60 -2.45
N ALA A 186 8.90 -27.03 -3.06
CA ALA A 186 8.71 -26.88 -4.51
C ALA A 186 8.54 -25.42 -4.96
N ALA A 187 8.18 -24.53 -4.02
CA ALA A 187 8.09 -23.10 -4.28
C ALA A 187 9.41 -22.34 -4.02
N TRP A 188 10.41 -23.01 -3.46
CA TRP A 188 11.69 -22.37 -3.16
C TRP A 188 12.46 -22.13 -4.45
N ALA A 189 12.56 -20.88 -4.84
CA ALA A 189 13.36 -20.45 -5.97
C ALA A 189 14.39 -19.41 -5.50
N SER A 190 15.65 -19.63 -5.86
CA SER A 190 16.71 -18.64 -5.73
C SER A 190 17.08 -18.19 -7.13
N GLY A 191 16.56 -17.05 -7.56
CA GLY A 191 17.04 -16.36 -8.77
C GLY A 191 18.29 -15.53 -8.47
N GLU A 192 18.92 -15.00 -9.52
CA GLU A 192 19.97 -13.98 -9.36
C GLU A 192 19.50 -12.85 -8.45
N GLN A 193 20.30 -12.51 -7.46
CA GLN A 193 19.97 -11.47 -6.49
C GLN A 193 20.46 -10.10 -6.98
N MET A 194 19.71 -9.06 -6.60
CA MET A 194 20.07 -7.66 -6.81
C MET A 194 20.30 -7.00 -5.45
N SER A 195 21.28 -6.10 -5.39
CA SER A 195 21.49 -5.33 -4.16
C SER A 195 20.61 -4.08 -4.14
N CYS A 196 20.12 -3.74 -2.96
CA CYS A 196 19.67 -2.39 -2.65
C CYS A 196 20.86 -1.53 -2.23
N HIS A 197 20.67 -0.21 -2.14
CA HIS A 197 21.70 0.71 -1.65
C HIS A 197 21.12 1.59 -0.56
N LEU A 198 21.96 2.00 0.37
CA LEU A 198 21.59 2.85 1.48
C LEU A 198 22.15 4.25 1.27
N THR A 199 21.27 5.25 1.38
CA THR A 199 21.61 6.65 1.55
C THR A 199 20.91 7.22 2.79
N ARG A 200 21.10 8.51 3.05
CA ARG A 200 20.53 9.15 4.25
C ARG A 200 20.08 10.57 3.94
N THR A 201 19.09 11.05 4.69
CA THR A 201 18.75 12.47 4.66
C THR A 201 19.88 13.29 5.28
N THR A 202 20.00 14.54 4.85
CA THR A 202 20.98 15.53 5.32
C THR A 202 20.31 16.68 6.04
N ALA A 203 21.09 17.54 6.70
CA ALA A 203 20.58 18.79 7.29
C ALA A 203 19.86 19.67 6.24
N THR A 204 20.39 19.72 5.01
CA THR A 204 19.76 20.41 3.87
C THR A 204 18.41 19.79 3.52
N THR A 205 18.31 18.46 3.47
CA THR A 205 17.04 17.76 3.25
C THR A 205 16.01 18.12 4.31
N HIS A 206 16.43 18.10 5.59
CA HIS A 206 15.55 18.43 6.71
C HIS A 206 15.07 19.87 6.66
N GLN A 207 15.96 20.81 6.32
CA GLN A 207 15.61 22.22 6.22
C GLN A 207 14.62 22.46 5.07
N LEU A 208 14.87 21.90 3.88
CA LEU A 208 13.96 21.97 2.75
C LEU A 208 12.55 21.47 3.08
N ILE A 209 12.46 20.37 3.85
CA ILE A 209 11.16 19.84 4.27
C ILE A 209 10.46 20.80 5.23
N ARG A 210 11.16 21.28 6.26
CA ARG A 210 10.58 22.21 7.26
C ARG A 210 10.05 23.49 6.62
N ASP A 211 10.79 24.06 5.68
CA ASP A 211 10.42 25.30 4.99
C ASP A 211 9.19 25.14 4.12
N ASN A 212 8.92 23.92 3.65
CA ASN A 212 7.85 23.60 2.70
C ASN A 212 6.71 22.75 3.28
N LEU A 213 6.67 22.47 4.59
CA LEU A 213 5.63 21.65 5.22
C LEU A 213 4.22 22.12 4.87
N HIS A 214 3.99 23.43 4.85
CA HIS A 214 2.71 24.05 4.55
C HIS A 214 2.18 23.77 3.13
N LEU A 215 3.03 23.28 2.23
CA LEU A 215 2.66 22.92 0.86
C LEU A 215 2.12 21.49 0.75
N THR A 216 2.16 20.69 1.82
CA THR A 216 1.53 19.36 1.82
C THR A 216 0.05 19.46 2.15
N ALA A 217 -0.75 18.53 1.65
CA ALA A 217 -2.19 18.52 1.92
C ALA A 217 -2.52 18.37 3.43
N ILE A 218 -1.70 17.64 4.20
CA ILE A 218 -1.90 17.43 5.64
C ILE A 218 -1.45 18.64 6.45
N TYR A 219 -0.18 19.00 6.37
CA TYR A 219 0.36 20.10 7.17
C TYR A 219 -0.12 21.47 6.69
N GLY A 220 -0.59 21.57 5.44
CA GLY A 220 -1.31 22.72 4.90
C GLY A 220 -2.79 22.80 5.30
N GLY A 221 -3.32 21.80 6.03
CA GLY A 221 -4.68 21.82 6.53
C GLY A 221 -5.76 21.54 5.47
N VAL A 222 -5.40 20.95 4.34
CA VAL A 222 -6.36 20.62 3.25
C VAL A 222 -7.12 19.33 3.57
N ILE A 223 -6.47 18.37 4.22
CA ILE A 223 -7.05 17.10 4.65
C ILE A 223 -6.70 16.81 6.11
N ASP A 224 -7.62 16.15 6.82
CA ASP A 224 -7.47 15.71 8.22
C ASP A 224 -7.48 14.17 8.34
N SER A 225 -6.85 13.49 7.41
CA SER A 225 -6.77 12.03 7.41
C SER A 225 -5.60 11.55 8.26
N LYS A 226 -5.83 10.54 9.11
CA LYS A 226 -4.78 9.96 9.94
C LYS A 226 -3.94 8.94 9.17
N GLY A 227 -2.63 8.99 9.31
CA GLY A 227 -1.74 7.95 8.80
C GLY A 227 -1.82 6.68 9.64
N PRO A 228 -1.83 5.47 9.03
CA PRO A 228 -1.66 4.23 9.78
C PRO A 228 -0.29 4.23 10.50
N ARG A 229 -0.21 3.48 11.61
CA ARG A 229 0.92 3.53 12.56
C ARG A 229 2.31 3.37 11.92
N TYR A 230 2.41 2.56 10.88
CA TYR A 230 3.71 2.15 10.29
C TYR A 230 4.01 2.76 8.91
N CYS A 231 3.23 3.77 8.47
CA CYS A 231 3.43 4.44 7.19
C CYS A 231 3.66 5.96 7.33
N PRO A 232 4.65 6.42 8.12
CA PRO A 232 4.94 7.84 8.20
C PRO A 232 5.56 8.32 6.88
N SER A 233 5.16 9.50 6.43
CA SER A 233 5.87 10.22 5.37
C SER A 233 7.22 10.72 5.89
N ILE A 234 8.08 11.23 5.00
CA ILE A 234 9.35 11.82 5.43
C ILE A 234 9.11 13.06 6.28
N GLU A 235 8.07 13.83 5.98
CA GLU A 235 7.63 14.98 6.78
C GLU A 235 7.28 14.55 8.21
N ASP A 236 6.49 13.47 8.35
CA ASP A 236 6.12 12.92 9.65
C ASP A 236 7.35 12.50 10.46
N LYS A 237 8.37 11.93 9.80
CA LYS A 237 9.61 11.55 10.47
C LYS A 237 10.38 12.77 10.97
N ILE A 238 10.50 13.81 10.16
CA ILE A 238 11.25 15.03 10.50
C ILE A 238 10.56 15.84 11.60
N VAL A 239 9.23 15.83 11.60
CA VAL A 239 8.46 16.51 12.67
C VAL A 239 8.49 15.71 13.97
N ARG A 240 8.22 14.40 13.91
CA ARG A 240 8.13 13.54 15.11
C ARG A 240 9.48 13.19 15.74
N PHE A 241 10.53 13.12 14.95
CA PHE A 241 11.89 12.76 15.37
C PHE A 241 12.86 13.89 15.03
N ALA A 242 12.51 15.12 15.47
CA ALA A 242 13.27 16.34 15.19
C ALA A 242 14.69 16.32 15.78
N ASP A 243 14.94 15.46 16.77
CA ASP A 243 16.23 15.20 17.41
C ASP A 243 17.16 14.31 16.56
N LYS A 244 16.67 13.70 15.48
CA LYS A 244 17.48 12.87 14.59
C LYS A 244 18.12 13.71 13.49
N ASP A 245 19.45 13.60 13.40
CA ASP A 245 20.24 14.29 12.38
C ASP A 245 20.04 13.72 10.97
N SER A 246 19.63 12.45 10.87
CA SER A 246 19.40 11.78 9.59
C SER A 246 18.43 10.62 9.69
N HIS A 247 17.79 10.30 8.57
CA HIS A 247 16.95 9.12 8.38
C HIS A 247 17.52 8.25 7.26
N GLN A 248 17.46 6.94 7.44
CA GLN A 248 17.86 5.97 6.42
C GLN A 248 16.88 5.95 5.26
N ILE A 249 17.40 5.95 4.04
CA ILE A 249 16.67 5.86 2.78
C ILE A 249 17.27 4.72 1.98
N PHE A 250 16.43 3.76 1.57
CA PHE A 250 16.87 2.62 0.77
C PHE A 250 16.50 2.85 -0.69
N LEU A 251 17.44 2.58 -1.57
CA LEU A 251 17.27 2.59 -3.01
C LEU A 251 17.04 1.16 -3.47
N GLU A 252 15.80 0.85 -3.79
CA GLU A 252 15.34 -0.51 -4.04
C GLU A 252 14.97 -0.70 -5.51
N PRO A 253 15.62 -1.64 -6.25
CA PRO A 253 15.19 -1.97 -7.62
C PRO A 253 13.74 -2.44 -7.66
N GLU A 254 12.93 -1.94 -8.60
CA GLU A 254 11.55 -2.40 -8.80
C GLU A 254 11.46 -3.67 -9.67
N GLY A 255 12.55 -4.12 -10.25
CA GLY A 255 12.64 -5.32 -11.07
C GLY A 255 13.96 -5.46 -11.80
N ARG A 256 14.14 -6.59 -12.49
CA ARG A 256 15.37 -6.90 -13.23
C ARG A 256 15.48 -6.10 -14.53
N ASP A 257 14.39 -5.97 -15.23
CA ASP A 257 14.29 -5.41 -16.58
C ASP A 257 13.79 -3.96 -16.58
N THR A 258 14.02 -3.22 -15.50
CA THR A 258 13.62 -1.81 -15.36
C THR A 258 14.70 -0.99 -14.69
N PRO A 259 14.95 0.25 -15.15
CA PRO A 259 15.83 1.16 -14.45
C PRO A 259 15.17 1.85 -13.25
N GLU A 260 13.91 1.54 -12.94
CA GLU A 260 13.16 2.18 -11.86
C GLU A 260 13.71 1.76 -10.49
N ILE A 261 14.10 2.75 -9.70
CA ILE A 261 14.49 2.60 -8.29
C ILE A 261 13.43 3.25 -7.41
N TYR A 262 12.90 2.48 -6.47
CA TYR A 262 11.99 2.91 -5.43
C TYR A 262 12.77 3.53 -4.27
N VAL A 263 12.46 4.78 -3.89
CA VAL A 263 13.18 5.51 -2.84
C VAL A 263 12.52 5.24 -1.49
N GLN A 264 12.71 4.03 -0.97
CA GLN A 264 12.05 3.54 0.25
C GLN A 264 12.40 4.38 1.48
N GLY A 265 11.35 4.77 2.22
CA GLY A 265 11.47 5.61 3.40
C GLY A 265 11.36 7.11 3.14
N PHE A 266 11.18 7.51 1.87
CA PHE A 266 11.11 8.89 1.41
C PHE A 266 9.77 9.25 0.76
N SER A 267 8.66 8.63 1.20
CA SER A 267 7.32 9.03 0.76
C SER A 267 7.03 10.47 1.20
N THR A 268 6.49 11.26 0.30
CA THR A 268 6.19 12.68 0.53
C THR A 268 4.93 13.10 -0.20
N GLY A 269 4.22 14.09 0.35
CA GLY A 269 3.10 14.77 -0.28
C GLY A 269 3.44 16.16 -0.82
N LEU A 270 4.71 16.54 -0.85
CA LEU A 270 5.17 17.85 -1.33
C LEU A 270 4.96 18.01 -2.86
N PRO A 271 4.89 19.26 -3.36
CA PRO A 271 4.84 19.52 -4.80
C PRO A 271 6.03 18.93 -5.56
N GLU A 272 5.82 18.50 -6.79
CA GLU A 272 6.82 17.81 -7.62
C GLU A 272 8.15 18.57 -7.76
N PRO A 273 8.20 19.89 -7.98
CA PRO A 273 9.47 20.64 -8.04
C PRO A 273 10.28 20.54 -6.72
N ILE A 274 9.60 20.53 -5.58
CA ILE A 274 10.24 20.38 -4.27
C ILE A 274 10.73 18.94 -4.07
N GLN A 275 9.97 17.95 -4.53
CA GLN A 275 10.40 16.56 -4.48
C GLN A 275 11.73 16.34 -5.21
N LEU A 276 11.92 16.93 -6.38
CA LEU A 276 13.18 16.81 -7.12
C LEU A 276 14.34 17.46 -6.36
N GLN A 277 14.14 18.62 -5.75
CA GLN A 277 15.14 19.26 -4.88
C GLN A 277 15.50 18.38 -3.68
N LEU A 278 14.50 17.79 -3.04
CA LEU A 278 14.69 16.87 -1.92
C LEU A 278 15.47 15.62 -2.32
N LEU A 279 15.11 14.98 -3.44
CA LEU A 279 15.85 13.84 -3.96
C LEU A 279 17.30 14.19 -4.22
N ARG A 280 17.57 15.34 -4.83
CA ARG A 280 18.93 15.80 -5.13
C ARG A 280 19.73 16.29 -3.92
N SER A 281 19.08 16.45 -2.78
CA SER A 281 19.77 16.72 -1.50
C SER A 281 20.28 15.47 -0.79
N LEU A 282 19.95 14.27 -1.31
CA LEU A 282 20.43 12.99 -0.79
C LEU A 282 21.78 12.63 -1.42
N PRO A 283 22.76 12.15 -0.62
CA PRO A 283 24.04 11.68 -1.15
C PRO A 283 23.86 10.59 -2.23
N GLY A 284 24.56 10.73 -3.34
CA GLY A 284 24.49 9.83 -4.50
C GLY A 284 23.31 10.09 -5.46
N LEU A 285 22.40 11.02 -5.12
CA LEU A 285 21.24 11.37 -5.95
C LEU A 285 21.31 12.80 -6.49
N GLU A 286 22.44 13.49 -6.39
CA GLU A 286 22.59 14.91 -6.75
C GLU A 286 22.18 15.22 -8.21
N GLN A 287 22.35 14.21 -9.08
CA GLN A 287 22.03 14.31 -10.51
C GLN A 287 20.81 13.44 -10.90
N CYS A 288 20.05 12.94 -9.93
CA CYS A 288 19.00 11.98 -10.20
C CYS A 288 17.90 12.54 -11.12
N VAL A 289 17.38 11.65 -11.95
CA VAL A 289 16.21 11.88 -12.79
C VAL A 289 15.01 11.20 -12.14
N MET A 290 14.00 11.98 -11.79
CA MET A 290 12.74 11.47 -11.25
C MET A 290 11.86 10.95 -12.38
N LEU A 291 11.53 9.65 -12.36
CA LEU A 291 10.66 8.99 -13.35
C LEU A 291 9.19 9.10 -12.99
N ARG A 292 8.87 9.08 -11.69
CA ARG A 292 7.51 9.21 -11.15
C ARG A 292 7.57 10.00 -9.85
N PRO A 293 6.70 10.99 -9.67
CA PRO A 293 6.63 11.70 -8.39
C PRO A 293 6.10 10.80 -7.28
N ALA A 294 6.47 11.14 -6.05
CA ALA A 294 5.80 10.67 -4.85
C ALA A 294 4.40 11.28 -4.75
N TYR A 295 3.50 10.63 -4.03
CA TYR A 295 2.20 11.19 -3.70
C TYR A 295 1.69 10.63 -2.38
N SER A 296 0.80 11.37 -1.75
CA SER A 296 -0.06 10.86 -0.68
C SER A 296 -1.36 10.33 -1.28
N VAL A 297 -1.96 9.34 -0.65
CA VAL A 297 -3.31 8.89 -0.97
C VAL A 297 -4.12 8.85 0.32
N ASP A 298 -5.30 9.46 0.31
CA ASP A 298 -6.30 9.29 1.34
C ASP A 298 -7.49 8.51 0.78
N TYR A 299 -8.08 7.66 1.61
CA TYR A 299 -9.09 6.71 1.18
C TYR A 299 -10.00 6.33 2.34
N ASP A 300 -11.19 5.88 2.00
CA ASP A 300 -12.16 5.42 2.99
C ASP A 300 -11.80 4.03 3.51
N TYR A 301 -12.09 3.79 4.79
CA TYR A 301 -12.01 2.47 5.38
C TYR A 301 -13.18 2.25 6.34
N LEU A 302 -13.48 1.01 6.61
CA LEU A 302 -14.49 0.61 7.59
C LEU A 302 -13.78 0.21 8.90
N PRO A 303 -14.06 0.92 10.02
CA PRO A 303 -13.51 0.54 11.32
C PRO A 303 -13.85 -0.90 11.69
N ALA A 304 -12.86 -1.66 12.15
CA ALA A 304 -13.00 -3.08 12.48
C ALA A 304 -13.97 -3.36 13.65
N THR A 305 -14.34 -2.34 14.40
CA THR A 305 -15.38 -2.44 15.45
C THR A 305 -16.74 -2.86 14.91
N GLN A 306 -16.98 -2.76 13.61
CA GLN A 306 -18.19 -3.18 12.91
C GLN A 306 -18.19 -4.66 12.52
N LEU A 307 -17.09 -5.39 12.81
CA LEU A 307 -16.95 -6.80 12.51
C LEU A 307 -17.22 -7.67 13.74
N LEU A 308 -17.71 -8.87 13.50
CA LEU A 308 -17.76 -9.98 14.44
C LEU A 308 -16.37 -10.64 14.57
N PRO A 309 -16.12 -11.49 15.56
CA PRO A 309 -14.89 -12.27 15.65
C PRO A 309 -14.65 -13.20 14.43
N SER A 310 -15.70 -13.55 13.69
CA SER A 310 -15.64 -14.28 12.42
C SER A 310 -15.10 -13.44 11.25
N LEU A 311 -14.92 -12.12 11.44
CA LEU A 311 -14.63 -11.09 10.43
C LEU A 311 -15.80 -10.77 9.51
N GLU A 312 -16.95 -11.34 9.72
CA GLU A 312 -18.20 -10.97 9.06
C GLU A 312 -18.71 -9.65 9.64
N THR A 313 -19.45 -8.88 8.85
CA THR A 313 -20.03 -7.62 9.36
C THR A 313 -21.16 -7.90 10.33
N LYS A 314 -21.33 -7.02 11.33
CA LYS A 314 -22.40 -7.16 12.34
C LYS A 314 -23.80 -6.94 11.76
N ARG A 315 -23.95 -6.07 10.75
CA ARG A 315 -25.24 -5.63 10.20
C ARG A 315 -25.73 -6.48 9.04
N VAL A 316 -24.84 -6.87 8.16
CA VAL A 316 -25.16 -7.61 6.93
C VAL A 316 -24.39 -8.92 6.97
N GLY A 317 -25.09 -10.03 6.91
CA GLY A 317 -24.53 -11.37 6.84
C GLY A 317 -24.05 -11.68 5.42
N GLY A 318 -23.03 -12.59 5.32
CA GLY A 318 -22.43 -12.98 4.07
C GLY A 318 -21.34 -11.99 3.64
#